data_fe8519ef2e5f9aa3d6825d6c146ea76c
#
_entry.id   fe8519ef2e5f9aa3d6825d6c146ea76c
#
_cell.length_a   1.000
_cell.length_b   1.000
_cell.length_c   1.000
_cell.angle_alpha   90.00
_cell.angle_beta   90.00
_cell.angle_gamma   90.00
#
_symmetry.space_group_name_H-M   'P 1'
#
loop_
_entity.id
_entity.type
_entity.pdbx_description
1 polymer ?
#
loop_
_entity_poly.entity_id
_entity_poly.type
_entity_poly.pdbx_seq_one_letter_code
_entity_poly.pdbx_strand_id
1 'polypeptide(L)'
;TPQQVGTAVAVVFKNVLGLVCDPVAGLVEVPCIKRNGACALQALLAAELALAGISSFINADEAIDAMKSVGDALPCALKETAGGGMAATPSAIEWAKKYFARK
;
A
#
# COMPACT_ATOMS: atom_id res chain seq x y z
N THR A 1 10.23 -21.00 -9.99
CA THR A 1 10.04 -20.86 -11.44
C THR A 1 9.54 -19.46 -11.78
N PRO A 2 9.70 -19.00 -13.02
CA PRO A 2 9.13 -17.73 -13.46
C PRO A 2 7.62 -17.65 -13.22
N GLN A 3 6.88 -18.74 -13.41
CA GLN A 3 5.44 -18.81 -13.17
C GLN A 3 5.10 -18.60 -11.68
N GLN A 4 5.89 -19.18 -10.78
CA GLN A 4 5.72 -19.01 -9.34
C GLN A 4 6.02 -17.57 -8.91
N VAL A 5 7.03 -16.94 -9.51
CA VAL A 5 7.32 -15.51 -9.27
C VAL A 5 6.13 -14.64 -9.70
N GLY A 6 5.59 -14.88 -10.89
CA GLY A 6 4.39 -14.19 -11.38
C GLY A 6 3.18 -14.39 -10.46
N THR A 7 2.96 -15.59 -9.97
CA THR A 7 1.91 -15.90 -8.99
C THR A 7 2.10 -15.09 -7.71
N ALA A 8 3.32 -15.06 -7.16
CA ALA A 8 3.61 -14.30 -5.94
C ALA A 8 3.33 -12.81 -6.12
N VAL A 9 3.74 -12.24 -7.25
CA VAL A 9 3.46 -10.83 -7.59
C VAL A 9 1.95 -10.58 -7.63
N ALA A 10 1.18 -11.43 -8.32
CA ALA A 10 -0.27 -11.29 -8.40
C ALA A 10 -0.94 -11.36 -7.02
N VAL A 11 -0.48 -12.26 -6.15
CA VAL A 11 -1.02 -12.40 -4.79
C VAL A 11 -0.77 -11.13 -3.97
N VAL A 12 0.43 -10.57 -4.00
CA VAL A 12 0.74 -9.34 -3.26
C VAL A 12 -0.15 -8.19 -3.74
N PHE A 13 -0.23 -7.96 -5.04
CA PHE A 13 -1.04 -6.86 -5.56
C PHE A 13 -2.53 -7.02 -5.27
N LYS A 14 -3.05 -8.24 -5.27
CA LYS A 14 -4.43 -8.49 -4.84
C LYS A 14 -4.66 -8.10 -3.38
N ASN A 15 -3.71 -8.46 -2.52
CA ASN A 15 -3.86 -8.26 -1.07
C ASN A 15 -3.74 -6.78 -0.64
N VAL A 16 -3.04 -5.97 -1.42
CA VAL A 16 -2.83 -4.55 -1.11
C VAL A 16 -3.58 -3.61 -2.06
N LEU A 17 -4.48 -4.15 -2.87
CA LEU A 17 -5.26 -3.38 -3.82
C LEU A 17 -6.07 -2.30 -3.09
N GLY A 18 -5.97 -1.06 -3.56
CA GLY A 18 -6.69 0.06 -2.95
C GLY A 18 -6.03 0.65 -1.71
N LEU A 19 -4.83 0.25 -1.37
CA LEU A 19 -4.08 0.85 -0.27
C LEU A 19 -3.80 2.32 -0.58
N VAL A 20 -4.27 3.21 0.31
CA VAL A 20 -4.18 4.66 0.12
C VAL A 20 -2.80 5.19 0.50
N CYS A 21 -2.48 6.40 0.01
CA CYS A 21 -1.27 7.12 0.39
C CYS A 21 -1.67 8.36 1.19
N ASP A 22 -1.58 8.26 2.50
CA ASP A 22 -2.11 9.24 3.45
C ASP A 22 -1.10 9.60 4.56
N PRO A 23 0.12 10.04 4.19
CA PRO A 23 1.18 10.28 5.16
C PRO A 23 0.84 11.46 6.08
N VAL A 24 0.96 11.26 7.38
CA VAL A 24 0.74 12.30 8.37
C VAL A 24 1.77 13.42 8.18
N ALA A 25 1.31 14.65 8.06
CA ALA A 25 2.11 15.84 7.78
C ALA A 25 2.95 15.73 6.48
N GLY A 26 2.60 14.84 5.58
CA GLY A 26 3.40 14.56 4.38
C GLY A 26 4.70 13.79 4.64
N LEU A 27 4.87 13.25 5.84
CA LEU A 27 6.07 12.50 6.23
C LEU A 27 5.84 10.99 6.11
N VAL A 28 6.88 10.26 5.67
CA VAL A 28 6.80 8.81 5.46
C VAL A 28 6.85 7.98 6.75
N GLU A 29 6.78 8.60 7.90
CA GLU A 29 6.86 7.91 9.20
C GLU A 29 5.54 7.22 9.58
N VAL A 30 4.42 7.91 9.42
CA VAL A 30 3.10 7.39 9.80
C VAL A 30 2.12 7.56 8.64
N PRO A 31 1.50 6.51 8.15
CA PRO A 31 1.65 5.10 8.53
C PRO A 31 2.67 4.33 7.67
N CYS A 32 3.45 4.99 6.83
CA CYS A 32 4.21 4.39 5.73
C CYS A 32 5.24 3.35 6.19
N ILE A 33 5.99 3.63 7.26
CA ILE A 33 6.99 2.68 7.77
C ILE A 33 6.35 1.33 8.12
N LYS A 34 5.23 1.36 8.85
CA LYS A 34 4.52 0.14 9.25
C LYS A 34 3.88 -0.57 8.08
N ARG A 35 3.32 0.18 7.13
CA ARG A 35 2.75 -0.41 5.90
C ARG A 35 3.83 -1.07 5.05
N ASN A 36 5.01 -0.46 4.92
CA ASN A 36 6.12 -1.05 4.19
C ASN A 36 6.60 -2.35 4.84
N GLY A 37 6.69 -2.40 6.16
CA GLY A 37 7.00 -3.63 6.89
C GLY A 37 5.95 -4.71 6.67
N ALA A 38 4.68 -4.36 6.73
CA ALA A 38 3.58 -5.28 6.45
C ALA A 38 3.63 -5.79 5.00
N CYS A 39 3.91 -4.94 4.04
CA CYS A 39 4.04 -5.34 2.63
C CYS A 39 5.23 -6.27 2.40
N ALA A 40 6.34 -6.07 3.11
CA ALA A 40 7.48 -6.99 3.05
C ALA A 40 7.09 -8.39 3.53
N LEU A 41 6.33 -8.51 4.62
CA LEU A 41 5.79 -9.78 5.11
C LEU A 41 4.79 -10.39 4.12
N GLN A 42 3.96 -9.58 3.48
CA GLN A 42 3.07 -10.03 2.41
C GLN A 42 3.85 -10.65 1.24
N ALA A 43 4.98 -10.08 0.88
CA ALA A 43 5.83 -10.63 -0.19
C ALA A 43 6.38 -12.02 0.18
N LEU A 44 6.83 -12.20 1.42
CA LEU A 44 7.27 -13.50 1.92
C LEU A 44 6.13 -14.53 1.93
N LEU A 45 4.96 -14.15 2.43
CA LEU A 45 3.79 -15.01 2.42
C LEU A 45 3.40 -15.41 1.00
N ALA A 46 3.38 -14.46 0.08
CA ALA A 46 3.03 -14.72 -1.32
C ALA A 46 4.01 -15.69 -1.98
N ALA A 47 5.31 -15.56 -1.70
CA ALA A 47 6.33 -16.50 -2.17
C ALA A 47 6.09 -17.91 -1.62
N GLU A 48 5.82 -18.04 -0.32
CA GLU A 48 5.51 -19.33 0.31
C GLU A 48 4.26 -19.98 -0.31
N LEU A 49 3.20 -19.21 -0.54
CA LEU A 49 1.97 -19.70 -1.16
C LEU A 49 2.25 -20.22 -2.58
N ALA A 50 3.02 -19.47 -3.37
CA ALA A 50 3.38 -19.86 -4.73
C ALA A 50 4.23 -21.14 -4.74
N LEU A 51 5.20 -21.25 -3.83
CA LEU A 51 6.04 -22.44 -3.68
C LEU A 51 5.25 -23.65 -3.21
N ALA A 52 4.21 -23.45 -2.43
CA ALA A 52 3.30 -24.51 -1.99
C ALA A 52 2.31 -24.97 -3.08
N GLY A 53 2.36 -24.38 -4.27
CA GLY A 53 1.53 -24.76 -5.41
C GLY A 53 0.20 -24.00 -5.50
N ILE A 54 0.00 -22.97 -4.70
CA ILE A 54 -1.16 -22.08 -4.83
C ILE A 54 -0.98 -21.25 -6.10
N SER A 55 -1.98 -21.31 -6.99
CA SER A 55 -1.98 -20.52 -8.22
C SER A 55 -2.84 -19.27 -8.08
N SER A 56 -2.60 -18.29 -8.96
CA SER A 56 -3.47 -17.13 -9.08
C SER A 56 -4.29 -17.22 -10.37
N PHE A 57 -5.60 -17.11 -10.24
CA PHE A 57 -6.49 -17.02 -11.41
C PHE A 57 -6.24 -15.70 -12.17
N ILE A 58 -5.98 -14.62 -11.44
CA ILE A 58 -5.59 -13.34 -12.02
C ILE A 58 -4.06 -13.33 -12.14
N ASN A 59 -3.54 -13.10 -13.33
CA ASN A 59 -2.09 -13.03 -13.54
C ASN A 59 -1.49 -11.70 -13.05
N ALA A 60 -0.15 -11.62 -13.04
CA ALA A 60 0.56 -10.44 -12.54
C ALA A 60 0.22 -9.17 -13.32
N ASP A 61 0.16 -9.24 -14.64
CA ASP A 61 -0.14 -8.08 -15.49
C ASP A 61 -1.55 -7.55 -15.24
N GLU A 62 -2.53 -8.44 -15.15
CA GLU A 62 -3.91 -8.07 -14.81
C GLU A 62 -4.02 -7.45 -13.41
N ALA A 63 -3.29 -7.99 -12.44
CA ALA A 63 -3.27 -7.45 -11.08
C ALA A 63 -2.67 -6.03 -11.04
N ILE A 64 -1.62 -5.77 -11.82
CA ILE A 64 -1.01 -4.44 -11.97
C ILE A 64 -1.99 -3.47 -12.63
N ASP A 65 -2.66 -3.89 -13.70
CA ASP A 65 -3.66 -3.07 -14.39
C ASP A 65 -4.84 -2.74 -13.47
N ALA A 66 -5.30 -3.70 -12.68
CA ALA A 66 -6.34 -3.48 -11.68
C ALA A 66 -5.90 -2.48 -10.61
N MET A 67 -4.65 -2.59 -10.15
CA MET A 67 -4.09 -1.65 -9.18
C MET A 67 -4.06 -0.21 -9.74
N LYS A 68 -3.65 -0.05 -10.99
CA LYS A 68 -3.67 1.26 -11.66
C LYS A 68 -5.10 1.80 -11.76
N SER A 69 -6.04 0.97 -12.18
CA SER A 69 -7.45 1.36 -12.32
C SER A 69 -8.04 1.82 -10.99
N VAL A 70 -7.80 1.07 -9.91
CA VAL A 70 -8.25 1.44 -8.57
C VAL A 70 -7.57 2.73 -8.11
N GLY A 71 -6.25 2.86 -8.32
CA GLY A 71 -5.52 4.07 -7.98
C GLY A 71 -6.06 5.31 -8.70
N ASP A 72 -6.37 5.18 -9.98
CA ASP A 72 -6.95 6.28 -10.77
C ASP A 72 -8.34 6.69 -10.26
N ALA A 73 -9.09 5.75 -9.71
CA ALA A 73 -10.44 5.98 -9.17
C ALA A 73 -10.45 6.52 -7.72
N LEU A 74 -9.33 6.47 -7.02
CA LEU A 74 -9.25 7.00 -5.66
C LEU A 74 -9.40 8.52 -5.65
N PRO A 75 -10.10 9.09 -4.63
CA PRO A 75 -10.11 10.53 -4.43
C PRO A 75 -8.71 11.12 -4.30
N CYS A 76 -8.50 12.32 -4.82
CA CYS A 76 -7.20 13.00 -4.76
C CYS A 76 -6.66 13.11 -3.33
N ALA A 77 -7.53 13.32 -2.35
CA ALA A 77 -7.15 13.41 -0.94
C ALA A 77 -6.44 12.17 -0.39
N LEU A 78 -6.59 11.00 -1.05
CA LEU A 78 -5.99 9.73 -0.66
C LEU A 78 -4.73 9.38 -1.49
N LYS A 79 -4.22 10.33 -2.26
CA LYS A 79 -3.07 10.17 -3.17
C LYS A 79 -1.92 11.07 -2.77
N GLU A 80 -1.34 10.84 -1.58
CA GLU A 80 -0.14 11.54 -1.09
C GLU A 80 -0.32 13.06 -0.86
N THR A 81 -1.53 13.50 -0.58
CA THR A 81 -1.80 14.93 -0.35
C THR A 81 -1.69 15.35 1.12
N ALA A 82 -1.58 14.41 2.04
CA ALA A 82 -1.73 14.64 3.49
C ALA A 82 -3.07 15.29 3.88
N GLY A 83 -4.06 15.24 2.98
CA GLY A 83 -5.37 15.86 3.18
C GLY A 83 -6.49 14.88 3.52
N GLY A 84 -6.20 13.58 3.60
CA GLY A 84 -7.20 12.53 3.85
C GLY A 84 -6.64 11.37 4.65
N GLY A 85 -7.48 10.38 4.93
CA GLY A 85 -7.07 9.16 5.62
C GLY A 85 -6.49 9.42 7.00
N MET A 86 -5.39 8.77 7.34
CA MET A 86 -4.71 8.94 8.62
C MET A 86 -4.27 10.39 8.86
N ALA A 87 -3.82 11.08 7.82
CA ALA A 87 -3.36 12.47 7.91
C ALA A 87 -4.47 13.44 8.32
N ALA A 88 -5.73 13.12 8.08
CA ALA A 88 -6.90 13.95 8.41
C ALA A 88 -7.47 13.65 9.80
N THR A 89 -6.92 12.74 10.55
CA THR A 89 -7.38 12.45 11.92
C THR A 89 -7.02 13.60 12.88
N PRO A 90 -7.85 13.84 13.93
CA PRO A 90 -7.57 14.92 14.89
C PRO A 90 -6.17 14.83 15.50
N SER A 91 -5.72 13.64 15.88
CA SER A 91 -4.39 13.43 16.45
C SER A 91 -3.28 13.76 15.46
N ALA A 92 -3.43 13.39 14.21
CA ALA A 92 -2.46 13.69 13.15
C ALA A 92 -2.36 15.20 12.90
N ILE A 93 -3.50 15.88 12.84
CA ILE A 93 -3.56 17.32 12.64
C ILE A 93 -2.89 18.05 13.81
N GLU A 94 -3.18 17.67 15.05
CA GLU A 94 -2.57 18.26 16.23
C GLU A 94 -1.04 18.04 16.24
N TRP A 95 -0.62 16.82 15.93
CA TRP A 95 0.81 16.49 15.85
C TRP A 95 1.51 17.32 14.78
N ALA A 96 0.91 17.43 13.59
CA ALA A 96 1.46 18.22 12.49
C ALA A 96 1.66 19.70 12.87
N LYS A 97 0.69 20.30 13.55
CA LYS A 97 0.80 21.67 14.05
C LYS A 97 1.99 21.83 14.99
N LYS A 98 2.15 20.92 15.94
CA LYS A 98 3.28 20.92 16.89
C LYS A 98 4.61 20.71 16.19
N TYR A 99 4.67 19.81 15.23
CA TYR A 99 5.87 19.52 14.45
C TYR A 99 6.35 20.74 13.67
N PHE A 100 5.46 21.37 12.93
CA PHE A 100 5.82 22.55 12.12
C PHE A 100 6.06 23.81 12.98
N ALA A 101 5.45 23.92 14.14
CA ALA A 101 5.71 25.03 15.06
C ALA A 101 7.12 25.01 15.66
N ARG A 102 7.83 23.87 15.64
CA ARG A 102 9.21 23.71 16.13
C ARG A 102 10.28 24.07 15.10
N LYS A 103 9.88 24.29 13.87
CA LYS A 103 10.76 24.73 12.79
C LYS A 103 10.65 26.23 12.59
#